data_bf2122d8a5bb46719e85624ea79fc920
#
_entry.id   bf2122d8a5bb46719e85624ea79fc920
#
_cell.length_a   1.000
_cell.length_b   1.000
_cell.length_c   1.000
_cell.angle_alpha   90.00
_cell.angle_beta   90.00
_cell.angle_gamma   90.00
#
_symmetry.space_group_name_H-M   'P 1'
#
loop_
_entity.id
_entity.type
_entity.pdbx_description
1 polymer ?
#
loop_
_entity_poly.entity_id
_entity_poly.type
_entity_poly.pdbx_seq_one_letter_code
_entity_poly.pdbx_strand_id
1 'polypeptide(L)'
;MQNRTHTCDELRLSDAGKRVQLSGWMDSVRIVSANLAFVILRDFYGTTQVVIDDEEQMKIIRSLNKESVISVTGIVRERDNKNPKIPTGDIEVEPEKIDVLGRCRYNELPFQINRSREADESIRLKYRYLDLRNPDVKKNIVMRCNVVTALRQAMNEHGFLEITTPILTASSPEGARDYLVPARKHPGMFYALPQAPQQFKQLLMTSGFDRYFQIAPCFRDEDARGDRSPGEFYQLDMEMAFATQEDVFSVLEDVLPPIFAKYGTYNTASSAPFKRIAYNDAMERYGSDKPDLRIDLEVQDVTDLIGSCGFQPFEGNTVKAVVVSDMTATRKQIDKLCADVEVVTANKVYWFKLDEKGEIAGGIAKFVKEQKDELVEKLGLKPNTFVGLTCGKKLAAQKTAGVLRRLVADLCPAHIDREKYEFCWIVDFPMYEIGEESGELEFCHNPFSMPNGGLEILQKAAAGEVDPLTITAYQYDLVCNGVELSSGAVRNHDPEIMIEAFKLVRLGEEDVKAKFPAMYNAFCYGAPPHAGIAPGVDRMVMLLAGESSIREIIPFPMNKNAQDVMMGAPGKVDQKQLDELHITCTKVEE
;
A
#
# COMPACT_ATOMS: atom_id res chain seq x y z
N MET A 1 28.20 25.67 5.28
CA MET A 1 27.00 26.47 4.91
C MET A 1 27.15 27.86 5.55
N GLN A 2 26.64 28.93 4.94
CA GLN A 2 26.82 30.29 5.47
C GLN A 2 26.12 30.58 6.80
N ASN A 3 25.00 29.87 7.09
CA ASN A 3 24.14 30.18 8.23
C ASN A 3 24.19 29.15 9.37
N ARG A 4 25.05 28.15 9.33
CA ARG A 4 25.28 27.20 10.41
C ARG A 4 26.60 26.45 10.27
N THR A 5 27.26 26.21 11.39
CA THR A 5 28.46 25.37 11.52
C THR A 5 28.12 23.94 11.88
N HIS A 6 27.06 23.75 12.68
CA HIS A 6 26.57 22.45 13.18
C HIS A 6 25.05 22.36 13.02
N THR A 7 24.53 21.15 13.05
CA THR A 7 23.08 20.89 13.16
C THR A 7 22.64 20.87 14.63
N CYS A 8 21.32 20.91 14.85
CA CYS A 8 20.77 20.91 16.21
C CYS A 8 20.85 19.56 16.93
N ASP A 9 21.45 18.53 16.32
CA ASP A 9 21.67 17.21 16.94
C ASP A 9 23.16 16.82 17.06
N GLU A 10 24.08 17.58 16.48
CA GLU A 10 25.50 17.18 16.42
C GLU A 10 26.27 17.42 17.71
N LEU A 11 25.89 18.41 18.50
CA LEU A 11 26.67 18.85 19.64
C LEU A 11 26.57 17.88 20.84
N ARG A 12 27.71 17.65 21.49
CA ARG A 12 27.85 16.78 22.64
C ARG A 12 28.68 17.49 23.74
N LEU A 13 28.80 16.90 24.94
CA LEU A 13 29.60 17.46 26.03
C LEU A 13 31.06 17.71 25.66
N SER A 14 31.61 16.92 24.74
CA SER A 14 32.97 17.10 24.18
C SER A 14 33.15 18.40 23.37
N ASP A 15 32.05 19.08 23.04
CA ASP A 15 32.04 20.32 22.28
C ASP A 15 31.96 21.56 23.21
N ALA A 16 31.89 21.34 24.53
CA ALA A 16 31.87 22.44 25.51
C ALA A 16 33.07 23.38 25.33
N GLY A 17 32.81 24.69 25.33
CA GLY A 17 33.79 25.74 25.02
C GLY A 17 33.96 26.07 23.54
N LYS A 18 33.40 25.30 22.61
CA LYS A 18 33.44 25.61 21.17
C LYS A 18 32.45 26.71 20.83
N ARG A 19 32.89 27.59 19.92
CA ARG A 19 32.04 28.60 19.30
C ARG A 19 31.33 27.98 18.10
N VAL A 20 30.00 27.99 18.10
CA VAL A 20 29.16 27.38 17.07
C VAL A 20 28.12 28.35 16.52
N GLN A 21 27.58 28.04 15.35
CA GLN A 21 26.41 28.71 14.79
C GLN A 21 25.35 27.65 14.44
N LEU A 22 24.19 27.74 15.10
CA LEU A 22 23.02 26.90 14.83
C LEU A 22 21.92 27.72 14.17
N SER A 23 21.12 27.07 13.31
CA SER A 23 19.95 27.72 12.70
C SER A 23 18.78 26.76 12.68
N GLY A 24 17.61 27.25 13.05
CA GLY A 24 16.39 26.42 13.11
C GLY A 24 15.16 27.20 13.51
N TRP A 25 14.10 26.48 13.73
CA TRP A 25 12.83 26.98 14.23
C TRP A 25 12.83 27.04 15.74
N MET A 26 12.23 28.10 16.31
CA MET A 26 11.96 28.23 17.74
C MET A 26 10.77 27.30 18.08
N ASP A 27 11.06 26.06 18.48
CA ASP A 27 10.06 25.05 18.80
C ASP A 27 9.29 25.40 20.07
N SER A 28 10.02 25.79 21.12
CA SER A 28 9.42 26.23 22.35
C SER A 28 10.28 27.31 23.05
N VAL A 29 9.62 28.17 23.78
CA VAL A 29 10.25 29.22 24.61
C VAL A 29 9.71 29.13 26.02
N ARG A 30 10.57 28.98 26.99
CA ARG A 30 10.23 29.03 28.43
C ARG A 30 10.89 30.24 29.07
N ILE A 31 10.11 31.26 29.36
CA ILE A 31 10.55 32.44 30.12
C ILE A 31 10.48 32.10 31.60
N VAL A 32 11.61 32.18 32.32
CA VAL A 32 11.74 31.87 33.74
C VAL A 32 11.69 33.15 34.57
N SER A 33 12.35 34.24 34.10
CA SER A 33 12.38 35.53 34.75
C SER A 33 12.41 36.67 33.74
N ALA A 34 12.56 37.89 34.22
CA ALA A 34 12.72 39.06 33.33
C ALA A 34 13.92 38.90 32.39
N ASN A 35 15.01 38.27 32.87
CA ASN A 35 16.29 38.18 32.17
C ASN A 35 16.73 36.73 31.86
N LEU A 36 15.86 35.75 32.00
CA LEU A 36 16.23 34.37 31.76
C LEU A 36 15.12 33.63 30.96
N ALA A 37 15.50 33.09 29.85
CA ALA A 37 14.63 32.21 29.05
C ALA A 37 15.44 31.05 28.47
N PHE A 38 14.73 29.94 28.18
CA PHE A 38 15.24 28.79 27.45
C PHE A 38 14.45 28.67 26.14
N VAL A 39 15.20 28.60 25.05
CA VAL A 39 14.66 28.40 23.71
C VAL A 39 15.10 27.02 23.23
N ILE A 40 14.17 26.19 22.82
CA ILE A 40 14.48 24.97 22.10
C ILE A 40 14.51 25.31 20.61
N LEU A 41 15.69 25.21 20.02
CA LEU A 41 15.92 25.39 18.60
C LEU A 41 15.84 24.02 17.91
N ARG A 42 15.05 23.89 16.87
CA ARG A 42 14.82 22.66 16.14
C ARG A 42 15.18 22.82 14.66
N ASP A 43 15.90 21.86 14.12
CA ASP A 43 16.11 21.73 12.67
C ASP A 43 15.64 20.37 12.15
N PHE A 44 16.11 19.94 10.99
CA PHE A 44 15.78 18.62 10.42
C PHE A 44 16.31 17.47 11.28
N TYR A 45 17.48 17.65 11.89
CA TYR A 45 18.23 16.59 12.57
C TYR A 45 17.82 16.40 14.04
N GLY A 46 17.46 17.47 14.73
CA GLY A 46 17.08 17.39 16.13
C GLY A 46 16.85 18.74 16.79
N THR A 47 17.13 18.79 18.08
CA THR A 47 16.89 19.97 18.92
C THR A 47 18.11 20.29 19.80
N THR A 48 18.35 21.58 20.04
CA THR A 48 19.36 22.06 20.99
C THR A 48 18.76 23.17 21.85
N GLN A 49 19.04 23.16 23.15
CA GLN A 49 18.66 24.25 24.06
C GLN A 49 19.60 25.44 23.89
N VAL A 50 19.02 26.62 23.81
CA VAL A 50 19.70 27.90 23.85
C VAL A 50 19.26 28.60 25.13
N VAL A 51 20.20 29.10 25.94
CA VAL A 51 19.92 29.83 27.15
C VAL A 51 20.08 31.33 26.90
N ILE A 52 19.06 32.10 27.19
CA ILE A 52 19.01 33.54 26.98
C ILE A 52 19.05 34.22 28.33
N ASP A 53 20.11 34.96 28.65
CA ASP A 53 20.32 35.70 29.90
C ASP A 53 20.75 37.17 29.68
N ASP A 54 20.83 37.61 28.42
CA ASP A 54 21.09 38.99 28.01
C ASP A 54 19.79 39.76 27.71
N GLU A 55 19.69 41.02 28.14
CA GLU A 55 18.49 41.84 28.03
C GLU A 55 18.10 42.14 26.56
N GLU A 56 19.07 42.40 25.69
CA GLU A 56 18.80 42.70 24.28
C GLU A 56 18.33 41.45 23.53
N GLN A 57 18.94 40.29 23.82
CA GLN A 57 18.50 39.01 23.29
C GLN A 57 17.10 38.63 23.77
N MET A 58 16.79 38.90 25.06
CA MET A 58 15.43 38.71 25.59
C MET A 58 14.39 39.57 24.89
N LYS A 59 14.72 40.83 24.51
CA LYS A 59 13.82 41.67 23.69
C LYS A 59 13.55 41.04 22.32
N ILE A 60 14.58 40.49 21.68
CA ILE A 60 14.45 39.79 20.40
C ILE A 60 13.50 38.61 20.58
N ILE A 61 13.76 37.70 21.51
CA ILE A 61 12.97 36.46 21.70
C ILE A 61 11.50 36.78 22.03
N ARG A 62 11.26 37.77 22.90
CA ARG A 62 9.88 38.20 23.25
C ARG A 62 9.12 38.82 22.10
N SER A 63 9.81 39.34 21.09
CA SER A 63 9.20 39.92 19.88
C SER A 63 8.80 38.87 18.83
N LEU A 64 9.14 37.59 19.05
CA LEU A 64 8.96 36.51 18.10
C LEU A 64 7.89 35.51 18.55
N ASN A 65 7.12 35.04 17.63
CA ASN A 65 6.21 33.94 17.83
C ASN A 65 6.94 32.58 17.69
N LYS A 66 6.38 31.53 18.26
CA LYS A 66 6.82 30.14 18.02
C LYS A 66 6.92 29.89 16.52
N GLU A 67 7.78 28.96 16.14
CA GLU A 67 8.06 28.63 14.73
C GLU A 67 8.71 29.78 13.94
N SER A 68 9.16 30.88 14.57
CA SER A 68 10.09 31.79 13.93
C SER A 68 11.45 31.11 13.73
N VAL A 69 12.13 31.45 12.64
CA VAL A 69 13.46 30.91 12.31
C VAL A 69 14.53 31.88 12.76
N ILE A 70 15.46 31.40 13.56
CA ILE A 70 16.60 32.18 14.04
C ILE A 70 17.92 31.47 13.76
N SER A 71 19.00 32.25 13.69
CA SER A 71 20.37 31.78 13.72
C SER A 71 21.02 32.26 15.01
N VAL A 72 21.62 31.35 15.74
CA VAL A 72 22.27 31.59 17.03
C VAL A 72 23.74 31.29 16.89
N THR A 73 24.58 32.32 17.07
CA THR A 73 26.05 32.18 17.23
C THR A 73 26.39 32.29 18.70
N GLY A 74 27.09 31.31 19.24
CA GLY A 74 27.40 31.30 20.69
C GLY A 74 28.34 30.19 21.10
N ILE A 75 28.53 30.05 22.39
CA ILE A 75 29.44 29.08 23.00
C ILE A 75 28.63 27.89 23.53
N VAL A 76 29.10 26.68 23.25
CA VAL A 76 28.55 25.45 23.83
C VAL A 76 28.98 25.35 25.26
N ARG A 77 28.04 25.13 26.18
CA ARG A 77 28.33 24.88 27.59
C ARG A 77 27.59 23.63 28.12
N GLU A 78 28.10 23.07 29.22
CA GLU A 78 27.42 21.99 29.94
C GLU A 78 26.16 22.53 30.61
N ARG A 79 25.05 21.78 30.53
CA ARG A 79 23.79 22.13 31.23
C ARG A 79 23.85 21.80 32.69
N ASP A 80 23.35 22.69 33.52
CA ASP A 80 23.15 22.46 34.97
C ASP A 80 22.14 21.30 35.19
N ASN A 81 21.03 21.31 34.42
CA ASN A 81 20.01 20.30 34.46
C ASN A 81 20.00 19.47 33.17
N LYS A 82 20.67 18.33 33.19
CA LYS A 82 20.78 17.42 32.04
C LYS A 82 19.44 16.77 31.66
N ASN A 83 19.22 16.56 30.37
CA ASN A 83 18.04 15.89 29.86
C ASN A 83 18.43 14.61 29.10
N PRO A 84 18.36 13.43 29.72
CA PRO A 84 18.79 12.17 29.08
C PRO A 84 17.86 11.70 27.94
N LYS A 85 16.75 12.40 27.68
CA LYS A 85 15.78 12.03 26.65
C LYS A 85 16.17 12.48 25.23
N ILE A 86 17.15 13.36 25.11
CA ILE A 86 17.62 13.89 23.81
C ILE A 86 19.14 13.80 23.74
N PRO A 87 19.72 13.57 22.55
CA PRO A 87 21.18 13.41 22.37
C PRO A 87 22.00 14.63 22.82
N THR A 88 21.45 15.84 22.66
CA THR A 88 22.05 17.12 23.05
C THR A 88 21.71 17.53 24.50
N GLY A 89 21.14 16.62 25.28
CA GLY A 89 20.60 16.94 26.59
C GLY A 89 21.61 17.32 27.67
N ASP A 90 22.89 17.06 27.43
CA ASP A 90 24.00 17.43 28.35
C ASP A 90 24.54 18.83 28.09
N ILE A 91 24.17 19.46 26.97
CA ILE A 91 24.71 20.78 26.57
C ILE A 91 23.61 21.78 26.28
N GLU A 92 23.98 23.03 26.32
CA GLU A 92 23.20 24.16 25.81
C GLU A 92 24.13 25.18 25.14
N VAL A 93 23.56 26.09 24.37
CA VAL A 93 24.32 27.15 23.72
C VAL A 93 23.99 28.48 24.39
N GLU A 94 25.04 29.17 24.87
CA GLU A 94 24.98 30.55 25.33
C GLU A 94 25.22 31.48 24.14
N PRO A 95 24.21 32.26 23.70
CA PRO A 95 24.31 33.04 22.48
C PRO A 95 25.14 34.31 22.69
N GLU A 96 26.08 34.56 21.79
CA GLU A 96 26.73 35.84 21.59
C GLU A 96 25.91 36.75 20.66
N LYS A 97 25.19 36.13 19.70
CA LYS A 97 24.40 36.84 18.69
C LYS A 97 23.20 36.00 18.26
N ILE A 98 22.06 36.66 18.10
CA ILE A 98 20.85 36.09 17.52
C ILE A 98 20.44 36.90 16.29
N ASP A 99 20.38 36.22 15.11
CA ASP A 99 19.88 36.79 13.87
C ASP A 99 18.49 36.19 13.57
N VAL A 100 17.51 37.05 13.30
CA VAL A 100 16.16 36.60 12.90
C VAL A 100 16.14 36.37 11.40
N LEU A 101 16.02 35.11 10.97
CA LEU A 101 16.01 34.70 9.57
C LEU A 101 14.60 34.71 8.97
N GLY A 102 13.58 34.38 9.78
CA GLY A 102 12.18 34.34 9.34
C GLY A 102 11.22 34.50 10.50
N ARG A 103 10.35 35.50 10.46
CA ARG A 103 9.35 35.72 11.51
C ARG A 103 8.08 34.94 11.24
N CYS A 104 7.63 34.13 12.21
CA CYS A 104 6.27 33.65 12.22
C CYS A 104 5.33 34.82 12.55
N ARG A 105 4.41 35.12 11.64
CA ARG A 105 3.46 36.27 11.77
C ARG A 105 2.19 35.91 12.56
N TYR A 106 1.97 34.61 12.83
CA TYR A 106 0.79 34.12 13.50
C TYR A 106 1.12 33.82 14.98
N ASN A 107 0.26 34.29 15.86
CA ASN A 107 0.37 34.03 17.30
C ASN A 107 -0.07 32.61 17.66
N GLU A 108 -0.97 32.04 16.88
CA GLU A 108 -1.50 30.70 17.05
C GLU A 108 -1.25 29.85 15.80
N LEU A 109 -0.88 28.60 16.02
CA LEU A 109 -0.72 27.61 14.96
C LEU A 109 -2.02 26.82 14.80
N PRO A 110 -2.33 26.30 13.60
CA PRO A 110 -3.52 25.49 13.38
C PRO A 110 -3.55 24.22 14.24
N PHE A 111 -2.41 23.75 14.68
CA PHE A 111 -2.19 22.65 15.63
C PHE A 111 -0.80 22.77 16.26
N GLN A 112 -0.61 22.07 17.37
CA GLN A 112 0.73 21.92 17.95
C GLN A 112 1.55 20.96 17.08
N ILE A 113 2.76 21.36 16.69
CA ILE A 113 3.61 20.60 15.75
C ILE A 113 3.81 19.15 16.19
N ASN A 114 4.23 18.94 17.44
CA ASN A 114 4.50 17.61 18.02
C ASN A 114 3.24 16.76 18.28
N ARG A 115 2.06 17.33 18.13
CA ARG A 115 0.74 16.66 18.27
C ARG A 115 -0.12 16.79 17.02
N SER A 116 0.48 17.11 15.88
CA SER A 116 -0.25 17.31 14.62
C SER A 116 -1.08 16.09 14.21
N ARG A 117 -0.65 14.89 14.56
CA ARG A 117 -1.38 13.63 14.29
C ARG A 117 -2.72 13.52 15.03
N GLU A 118 -2.96 14.32 16.05
CA GLU A 118 -4.23 14.38 16.78
C GLU A 118 -5.23 15.36 16.14
N ALA A 119 -4.76 16.20 15.22
CA ALA A 119 -5.60 17.14 14.48
C ALA A 119 -6.39 16.46 13.35
N ASP A 120 -7.49 17.11 12.96
CA ASP A 120 -8.28 16.64 11.81
C ASP A 120 -7.45 16.56 10.53
N GLU A 121 -7.67 15.50 9.74
CA GLU A 121 -6.91 15.25 8.51
C GLU A 121 -7.01 16.44 7.53
N SER A 122 -8.17 17.06 7.41
CA SER A 122 -8.38 18.21 6.51
C SER A 122 -7.50 19.40 6.87
N ILE A 123 -7.29 19.64 8.17
CA ILE A 123 -6.42 20.71 8.67
C ILE A 123 -4.95 20.33 8.46
N ARG A 124 -4.57 19.07 8.74
CA ARG A 124 -3.22 18.55 8.51
C ARG A 124 -2.82 18.67 7.04
N LEU A 125 -3.70 18.29 6.11
CA LEU A 125 -3.44 18.37 4.67
C LEU A 125 -3.34 19.83 4.19
N LYS A 126 -4.19 20.72 4.69
CA LYS A 126 -4.14 22.15 4.34
C LYS A 126 -2.82 22.81 4.79
N TYR A 127 -2.32 22.43 5.95
CA TYR A 127 -1.06 22.94 6.51
C TYR A 127 0.04 21.87 6.54
N ARG A 128 0.11 21.04 5.48
CA ARG A 128 1.00 19.87 5.43
C ARG A 128 2.47 20.23 5.68
N TYR A 129 2.93 21.39 5.23
CA TYR A 129 4.28 21.91 5.52
C TYR A 129 4.55 22.15 7.01
N LEU A 130 3.53 22.34 7.85
CA LEU A 130 3.65 22.37 9.31
C LEU A 130 3.59 20.95 9.89
N ASP A 131 2.68 20.12 9.40
CA ASP A 131 2.55 18.72 9.82
C ASP A 131 3.85 17.92 9.57
N LEU A 132 4.55 18.18 8.46
CA LEU A 132 5.85 17.60 8.14
C LEU A 132 6.99 18.05 9.08
N ARG A 133 6.79 19.06 9.93
CA ARG A 133 7.74 19.42 10.99
C ARG A 133 7.67 18.47 12.19
N ASN A 134 6.54 17.75 12.36
CA ASN A 134 6.39 16.74 13.39
C ASN A 134 7.38 15.59 13.13
N PRO A 135 8.25 15.22 14.08
CA PRO A 135 9.21 14.13 13.92
C PRO A 135 8.55 12.79 13.54
N ASP A 136 7.37 12.49 14.09
CA ASP A 136 6.65 11.24 13.81
C ASP A 136 6.06 11.17 12.41
N VAL A 137 5.72 12.30 11.80
CA VAL A 137 5.30 12.37 10.40
C VAL A 137 6.53 12.37 9.49
N LYS A 138 7.54 13.16 9.83
CA LYS A 138 8.78 13.30 9.05
C LYS A 138 9.54 11.99 8.91
N LYS A 139 9.62 11.17 9.98
CA LYS A 139 10.32 9.87 9.94
C LYS A 139 9.80 8.95 8.84
N ASN A 140 8.49 8.96 8.57
CA ASN A 140 7.88 8.14 7.51
C ASN A 140 8.35 8.58 6.12
N ILE A 141 8.47 9.89 5.90
CA ILE A 141 8.98 10.43 4.64
C ILE A 141 10.47 10.11 4.45
N VAL A 142 11.27 10.23 5.52
CA VAL A 142 12.69 9.84 5.50
C VAL A 142 12.83 8.34 5.24
N MET A 143 12.00 7.50 5.89
CA MET A 143 11.94 6.06 5.63
C MET A 143 11.66 5.79 4.14
N ARG A 144 10.64 6.45 3.57
CA ARG A 144 10.31 6.33 2.13
C ARG A 144 11.51 6.62 1.24
N CYS A 145 12.23 7.72 1.51
CA CYS A 145 13.43 8.07 0.74
C CYS A 145 14.52 7.00 0.84
N ASN A 146 14.76 6.48 2.05
CA ASN A 146 15.76 5.44 2.29
C ASN A 146 15.38 4.11 1.63
N VAL A 147 14.10 3.71 1.69
CA VAL A 147 13.58 2.50 1.04
C VAL A 147 13.74 2.60 -0.48
N VAL A 148 13.36 3.73 -1.09
CA VAL A 148 13.52 3.95 -2.54
C VAL A 148 15.00 3.89 -2.96
N THR A 149 15.89 4.48 -2.16
CA THR A 149 17.34 4.42 -2.41
C THR A 149 17.85 2.99 -2.33
N ALA A 150 17.43 2.22 -1.32
CA ALA A 150 17.82 0.83 -1.15
C ALA A 150 17.28 -0.07 -2.28
N LEU A 151 16.03 0.14 -2.71
CA LEU A 151 15.46 -0.56 -3.87
C LEU A 151 16.28 -0.31 -5.14
N ARG A 152 16.62 0.95 -5.46
CA ARG A 152 17.46 1.27 -6.61
C ARG A 152 18.83 0.59 -6.55
N GLN A 153 19.47 0.63 -5.38
CA GLN A 153 20.76 -0.01 -5.21
C GLN A 153 20.67 -1.52 -5.43
N ALA A 154 19.71 -2.19 -4.80
CA ALA A 154 19.52 -3.63 -4.94
C ALA A 154 19.20 -4.03 -6.39
N MET A 155 18.35 -3.29 -7.10
CA MET A 155 18.04 -3.57 -8.51
C MET A 155 19.28 -3.42 -9.41
N ASN A 156 20.10 -2.38 -9.20
CA ASN A 156 21.36 -2.21 -9.94
C ASN A 156 22.34 -3.36 -9.66
N GLU A 157 22.45 -3.83 -8.41
CA GLU A 157 23.28 -4.97 -8.02
C GLU A 157 22.83 -6.28 -8.70
N HIS A 158 21.51 -6.41 -9.00
CA HIS A 158 20.96 -7.52 -9.78
C HIS A 158 21.03 -7.31 -11.30
N GLY A 159 21.76 -6.30 -11.77
CA GLY A 159 22.01 -6.05 -13.19
C GLY A 159 20.87 -5.40 -13.96
N PHE A 160 19.90 -4.79 -13.27
CA PHE A 160 18.84 -4.03 -13.91
C PHE A 160 19.30 -2.62 -14.26
N LEU A 161 18.76 -2.10 -15.37
CA LEU A 161 18.95 -0.71 -15.80
C LEU A 161 17.71 0.12 -15.45
N GLU A 162 17.89 1.25 -14.78
CA GLU A 162 16.79 2.19 -14.55
C GLU A 162 16.54 3.00 -15.83
N ILE A 163 15.41 2.73 -16.50
CA ILE A 163 15.02 3.39 -17.76
C ILE A 163 13.69 4.09 -17.55
N THR A 164 13.67 5.40 -17.78
CA THR A 164 12.43 6.19 -17.70
C THR A 164 11.59 6.06 -18.96
N THR A 165 10.28 6.01 -18.80
CA THR A 165 9.29 5.91 -19.87
C THR A 165 8.45 7.19 -19.98
N PRO A 166 7.82 7.47 -21.13
CA PRO A 166 6.99 8.66 -21.31
C PRO A 166 5.83 8.76 -20.33
N ILE A 167 5.59 9.97 -19.79
CA ILE A 167 4.42 10.30 -18.97
C ILE A 167 3.25 10.79 -19.84
N LEU A 168 3.52 11.52 -20.92
CA LEU A 168 2.50 11.86 -21.92
C LEU A 168 2.46 10.75 -22.96
N THR A 169 1.42 9.93 -22.94
CA THR A 169 1.28 8.76 -23.82
C THR A 169 -0.13 8.65 -24.38
N ALA A 170 -0.43 7.56 -25.07
CA ALA A 170 -1.78 7.24 -25.51
C ALA A 170 -2.57 6.58 -24.37
N SER A 171 -3.90 6.68 -24.44
CA SER A 171 -4.81 5.93 -23.58
C SER A 171 -4.54 4.43 -23.69
N SER A 172 -4.53 3.73 -22.56
CA SER A 172 -4.32 2.29 -22.50
C SER A 172 -5.52 1.63 -21.80
N PRO A 173 -6.13 0.62 -22.41
CA PRO A 173 -7.29 -0.07 -21.83
C PRO A 173 -6.86 -1.08 -20.75
N GLU A 174 -6.16 -0.65 -19.72
CA GLU A 174 -5.66 -1.51 -18.63
C GLU A 174 -6.63 -1.61 -17.43
N GLY A 175 -7.87 -1.16 -17.60
CA GLY A 175 -8.96 -1.37 -16.62
C GLY A 175 -9.28 -0.19 -15.72
N ALA A 176 -8.37 0.74 -15.43
CA ALA A 176 -8.66 1.98 -14.70
C ALA A 176 -9.10 3.11 -15.65
N ARG A 177 -9.65 4.19 -15.10
CA ARG A 177 -9.91 5.41 -15.88
C ARG A 177 -8.63 6.23 -16.03
N ASP A 178 -8.42 6.77 -17.25
CA ASP A 178 -7.26 7.60 -17.56
C ASP A 178 -7.47 9.04 -17.11
N TYR A 179 -6.38 9.68 -16.67
CA TYR A 179 -6.29 11.14 -16.66
C TYR A 179 -5.91 11.63 -18.05
N LEU A 180 -6.74 12.48 -18.64
CA LEU A 180 -6.56 13.01 -20.00
C LEU A 180 -5.94 14.40 -19.98
N VAL A 181 -4.94 14.62 -20.85
CA VAL A 181 -4.27 15.91 -21.03
C VAL A 181 -4.51 16.39 -22.46
N PRO A 182 -5.20 17.52 -22.67
CA PRO A 182 -5.50 18.01 -24.01
C PRO A 182 -4.26 18.45 -24.76
N ALA A 183 -4.21 18.13 -26.07
CA ALA A 183 -3.07 18.41 -26.93
C ALA A 183 -3.26 19.72 -27.71
N ARG A 184 -2.63 20.83 -27.29
CA ARG A 184 -2.75 22.14 -27.97
C ARG A 184 -2.39 22.13 -29.45
N LYS A 185 -1.39 21.32 -29.86
CA LYS A 185 -0.97 21.20 -31.27
C LYS A 185 -1.88 20.32 -32.12
N HIS A 186 -2.76 19.57 -31.51
CA HIS A 186 -3.68 18.64 -32.15
C HIS A 186 -5.10 18.83 -31.56
N PRO A 187 -5.85 19.83 -32.00
CA PRO A 187 -7.17 20.13 -31.46
C PRO A 187 -8.10 18.91 -31.49
N GLY A 188 -8.81 18.67 -30.38
CA GLY A 188 -9.70 17.50 -30.22
C GLY A 188 -8.98 16.19 -29.89
N MET A 189 -7.65 16.18 -29.78
CA MET A 189 -6.86 15.02 -29.35
C MET A 189 -6.29 15.21 -27.94
N PHE A 190 -6.09 14.08 -27.25
CA PHE A 190 -5.61 14.06 -25.87
C PHE A 190 -4.45 13.10 -25.73
N TYR A 191 -3.51 13.46 -24.88
CA TYR A 191 -2.61 12.51 -24.23
C TYR A 191 -3.33 11.91 -23.02
N ALA A 192 -2.90 10.72 -22.61
CA ALA A 192 -3.23 10.16 -21.31
C ALA A 192 -2.00 10.13 -20.41
N LEU A 193 -2.20 10.22 -19.08
CA LEU A 193 -1.16 9.88 -18.12
C LEU A 193 -1.12 8.35 -17.96
N PRO A 194 0.07 7.71 -17.84
CA PRO A 194 0.19 6.26 -17.85
C PRO A 194 -0.40 5.64 -16.58
N GLN A 195 -1.26 4.64 -16.73
CA GLN A 195 -1.74 3.82 -15.60
C GLN A 195 -0.62 2.96 -15.01
N ALA A 196 0.28 2.50 -15.87
CA ALA A 196 1.56 1.85 -15.62
C ALA A 196 2.37 1.86 -16.94
N PRO A 197 3.70 1.70 -16.92
CA PRO A 197 4.51 1.65 -18.15
C PRO A 197 4.44 0.27 -18.85
N GLN A 198 3.31 -0.44 -18.79
CA GLN A 198 3.17 -1.84 -19.20
C GLN A 198 3.59 -2.09 -20.66
N GLN A 199 3.11 -1.29 -21.60
CA GLN A 199 3.49 -1.47 -23.00
C GLN A 199 4.96 -1.11 -23.23
N PHE A 200 5.46 -0.04 -22.62
CA PHE A 200 6.84 0.40 -22.79
C PHE A 200 7.85 -0.62 -22.27
N LYS A 201 7.62 -1.22 -21.10
CA LYS A 201 8.55 -2.22 -20.57
C LYS A 201 8.62 -3.48 -21.42
N GLN A 202 7.49 -3.93 -22.00
CA GLN A 202 7.48 -5.05 -22.93
C GLN A 202 8.16 -4.68 -24.27
N LEU A 203 7.98 -3.44 -24.76
CA LEU A 203 8.69 -2.94 -25.93
C LEU A 203 10.20 -2.82 -25.67
N LEU A 204 10.65 -2.53 -24.45
CA LEU A 204 12.07 -2.56 -24.11
C LEU A 204 12.64 -3.97 -24.22
N MET A 205 11.91 -5.00 -23.80
CA MET A 205 12.33 -6.39 -23.99
C MET A 205 12.47 -6.75 -25.46
N THR A 206 11.50 -6.33 -26.30
CA THR A 206 11.60 -6.52 -27.78
C THR A 206 12.68 -5.67 -28.43
N SER A 207 13.15 -4.62 -27.75
CA SER A 207 14.25 -3.76 -28.21
C SER A 207 15.63 -4.29 -27.83
N GLY A 208 15.72 -5.46 -27.20
CA GLY A 208 16.96 -6.12 -26.85
C GLY A 208 17.55 -5.70 -25.48
N PHE A 209 16.77 -5.03 -24.63
CA PHE A 209 17.15 -4.85 -23.22
C PHE A 209 16.84 -6.13 -22.45
N ASP A 210 17.73 -6.49 -21.53
CA ASP A 210 17.67 -7.76 -20.81
C ASP A 210 16.93 -7.61 -19.47
N ARG A 211 17.23 -6.55 -18.72
CA ARG A 211 16.65 -6.26 -17.40
C ARG A 211 16.36 -4.77 -17.26
N TYR A 212 15.12 -4.45 -17.10
CA TYR A 212 14.62 -3.09 -16.91
C TYR A 212 13.99 -2.93 -15.53
N PHE A 213 14.20 -1.77 -14.91
CA PHE A 213 13.34 -1.30 -13.83
C PHE A 213 13.16 0.22 -13.89
N GLN A 214 12.15 0.71 -13.16
CA GLN A 214 11.90 2.13 -12.93
C GLN A 214 11.14 2.30 -11.62
N ILE A 215 11.45 3.36 -10.85
CA ILE A 215 10.50 3.84 -9.84
C ILE A 215 9.46 4.67 -10.60
N ALA A 216 8.46 3.98 -11.11
CA ALA A 216 7.53 4.50 -12.09
C ALA A 216 6.39 5.30 -11.44
N PRO A 217 6.14 6.56 -11.85
CA PRO A 217 4.91 7.24 -11.53
C PRO A 217 3.76 6.64 -12.33
N CYS A 218 2.68 6.28 -11.64
CA CYS A 218 1.46 5.72 -12.21
C CYS A 218 0.27 6.60 -11.85
N PHE A 219 -0.70 6.70 -12.77
CA PHE A 219 -1.85 7.60 -12.61
C PHE A 219 -3.14 6.83 -12.90
N ARG A 220 -4.05 6.80 -11.93
CA ARG A 220 -5.36 6.15 -12.08
C ARG A 220 -6.44 7.01 -11.46
N ASP A 221 -7.48 7.32 -12.24
CA ASP A 221 -8.66 8.03 -11.72
C ASP A 221 -9.59 7.02 -11.04
N GLU A 222 -9.27 6.72 -9.80
CA GLU A 222 -9.97 5.74 -8.96
C GLU A 222 -10.26 6.31 -7.57
N ASP A 223 -11.21 5.71 -6.88
CA ASP A 223 -11.58 6.11 -5.53
C ASP A 223 -10.45 5.83 -4.51
N ALA A 224 -10.26 6.78 -3.61
CA ALA A 224 -9.29 6.66 -2.53
C ALA A 224 -9.67 5.55 -1.53
N ARG A 225 -8.66 4.81 -1.08
CA ARG A 225 -8.74 3.85 0.04
C ARG A 225 -7.59 4.11 1.02
N GLY A 226 -7.56 3.40 2.13
CA GLY A 226 -6.43 3.48 3.06
C GLY A 226 -5.10 3.12 2.41
N ASP A 227 -5.10 2.11 1.57
CA ASP A 227 -3.96 1.56 0.83
C ASP A 227 -3.85 2.05 -0.63
N ARG A 228 -4.69 3.00 -1.05
CA ARG A 228 -4.75 3.52 -2.42
C ARG A 228 -4.88 5.04 -2.44
N SER A 229 -3.96 5.72 -3.13
CA SER A 229 -4.07 7.14 -3.44
C SER A 229 -5.04 7.35 -4.60
N PRO A 230 -5.91 8.35 -4.57
CA PRO A 230 -6.59 8.80 -5.77
C PRO A 230 -5.57 9.57 -6.63
N GLY A 231 -5.45 9.20 -7.88
CA GLY A 231 -4.57 9.90 -8.81
C GLY A 231 -3.21 9.23 -8.96
N GLU A 232 -2.16 9.77 -8.35
CA GLU A 232 -0.79 9.28 -8.54
C GLU A 232 -0.31 8.35 -7.43
N PHE A 233 0.52 7.37 -7.80
CA PHE A 233 1.26 6.48 -6.91
C PHE A 233 2.53 5.99 -7.62
N TYR A 234 3.42 5.31 -6.88
CA TYR A 234 4.71 4.88 -7.41
C TYR A 234 4.87 3.36 -7.30
N GLN A 235 5.44 2.77 -8.36
CA GLN A 235 5.78 1.35 -8.41
C GLN A 235 7.28 1.16 -8.63
N LEU A 236 7.85 0.10 -8.03
CA LEU A 236 9.08 -0.50 -8.51
C LEU A 236 8.69 -1.37 -9.71
N ASP A 237 8.60 -0.78 -10.88
CA ASP A 237 8.24 -1.51 -12.10
C ASP A 237 9.45 -2.21 -12.69
N MET A 238 9.36 -3.52 -12.97
CA MET A 238 10.47 -4.29 -13.53
C MET A 238 9.99 -5.29 -14.59
N GLU A 239 10.89 -5.58 -15.55
CA GLU A 239 10.67 -6.58 -16.60
C GLU A 239 12.01 -7.22 -16.97
N MET A 240 12.01 -8.52 -17.29
CA MET A 240 13.18 -9.32 -17.65
C MET A 240 12.91 -10.10 -18.92
N ALA A 241 13.83 -10.02 -19.90
CA ALA A 241 13.81 -10.86 -21.10
C ALA A 241 14.35 -12.27 -20.77
N PHE A 242 13.89 -13.26 -21.54
CA PHE A 242 14.25 -14.68 -21.41
C PHE A 242 13.99 -15.26 -20.01
N ALA A 243 13.01 -14.71 -19.30
CA ALA A 243 12.71 -15.03 -17.91
C ALA A 243 11.43 -15.85 -17.76
N THR A 244 11.45 -16.71 -16.76
CA THR A 244 10.29 -17.41 -16.20
C THR A 244 9.74 -16.68 -14.97
N GLN A 245 8.62 -17.14 -14.43
CA GLN A 245 8.10 -16.61 -13.17
C GLN A 245 9.09 -16.81 -12.00
N GLU A 246 9.81 -17.95 -11.94
CA GLU A 246 10.76 -18.23 -10.87
C GLU A 246 11.98 -17.29 -10.90
N ASP A 247 12.39 -16.82 -12.09
CA ASP A 247 13.44 -15.80 -12.22
C ASP A 247 12.99 -14.48 -11.59
N VAL A 248 11.74 -14.06 -11.82
CA VAL A 248 11.15 -12.86 -11.20
C VAL A 248 11.05 -13.03 -9.68
N PHE A 249 10.60 -14.21 -9.23
CA PHE A 249 10.47 -14.52 -7.80
C PHE A 249 11.81 -14.45 -7.10
N SER A 250 12.85 -15.08 -7.67
CA SER A 250 14.20 -15.06 -7.11
C SER A 250 14.73 -13.66 -6.88
N VAL A 251 14.51 -12.73 -7.84
CA VAL A 251 14.96 -11.33 -7.68
C VAL A 251 14.28 -10.67 -6.49
N LEU A 252 12.95 -10.77 -6.37
CA LEU A 252 12.24 -10.10 -5.28
C LEU A 252 12.45 -10.78 -3.92
N GLU A 253 12.65 -12.09 -3.89
CA GLU A 253 13.00 -12.85 -2.69
C GLU A 253 14.38 -12.47 -2.16
N ASP A 254 15.30 -12.03 -3.02
CA ASP A 254 16.60 -11.51 -2.63
C ASP A 254 16.55 -10.03 -2.22
N VAL A 255 15.74 -9.22 -2.92
CA VAL A 255 15.69 -7.75 -2.75
C VAL A 255 14.87 -7.33 -1.54
N LEU A 256 13.65 -7.88 -1.36
CA LEU A 256 12.70 -7.32 -0.39
C LEU A 256 12.99 -7.67 1.08
N PRO A 257 13.30 -8.92 1.47
CA PRO A 257 13.45 -9.26 2.88
C PRO A 257 14.52 -8.43 3.61
N PRO A 258 15.72 -8.18 3.05
CA PRO A 258 16.73 -7.34 3.71
C PRO A 258 16.25 -5.89 3.90
N ILE A 259 15.50 -5.34 2.95
CA ILE A 259 14.95 -3.98 3.02
C ILE A 259 13.88 -3.92 4.11
N PHE A 260 12.98 -4.91 4.15
CA PHE A 260 11.93 -4.99 5.16
C PHE A 260 12.50 -5.16 6.57
N ALA A 261 13.47 -6.03 6.76
CA ALA A 261 14.14 -6.21 8.04
C ALA A 261 14.90 -4.97 8.52
N LYS A 262 15.50 -4.20 7.58
CA LYS A 262 16.31 -3.02 7.90
C LYS A 262 15.47 -1.78 8.22
N TYR A 263 14.40 -1.53 7.48
CA TYR A 263 13.62 -0.29 7.55
C TYR A 263 12.25 -0.44 8.19
N GLY A 264 11.78 -1.69 8.33
CA GLY A 264 10.45 -1.98 8.87
C GLY A 264 10.34 -1.87 10.38
N THR A 265 9.11 -1.90 10.85
CA THR A 265 8.78 -1.95 12.28
C THR A 265 9.23 -3.28 12.92
N TYR A 266 9.21 -4.38 12.13
CA TYR A 266 9.63 -5.72 12.56
C TYR A 266 10.99 -6.06 11.96
N ASN A 267 11.85 -6.70 12.76
CA ASN A 267 13.20 -7.10 12.33
C ASN A 267 13.24 -8.45 11.62
N THR A 268 12.10 -9.13 11.49
CA THR A 268 11.98 -10.46 10.92
C THR A 268 11.12 -10.43 9.67
N ALA A 269 11.64 -11.01 8.59
CA ALA A 269 10.93 -11.24 7.34
C ALA A 269 11.11 -12.70 6.90
N SER A 270 10.17 -13.22 6.10
CA SER A 270 10.29 -14.55 5.51
C SER A 270 11.61 -14.69 4.75
N SER A 271 12.24 -15.85 4.87
CA SER A 271 13.40 -16.21 4.04
C SER A 271 12.94 -16.81 2.71
N ALA A 272 13.75 -16.62 1.66
CA ALA A 272 13.56 -17.32 0.40
C ALA A 272 13.73 -18.85 0.55
N PRO A 273 13.02 -19.66 -0.24
CA PRO A 273 11.94 -19.29 -1.15
C PRO A 273 10.63 -19.01 -0.41
N PHE A 274 9.87 -18.00 -0.85
CA PHE A 274 8.56 -17.74 -0.28
C PHE A 274 7.57 -18.85 -0.67
N LYS A 275 6.52 -19.03 0.13
CA LYS A 275 5.48 -20.02 -0.15
C LYS A 275 4.73 -19.69 -1.45
N ARG A 276 4.62 -20.66 -2.38
CA ARG A 276 3.79 -20.57 -3.58
C ARG A 276 2.44 -21.19 -3.28
N ILE A 277 1.35 -20.49 -3.56
CA ILE A 277 -0.02 -20.93 -3.30
C ILE A 277 -0.83 -20.66 -4.57
N ALA A 278 -1.41 -21.69 -5.16
CA ALA A 278 -2.31 -21.50 -6.29
C ALA A 278 -3.54 -20.67 -5.88
N TYR A 279 -4.06 -19.83 -6.78
CA TYR A 279 -5.21 -18.96 -6.50
C TYR A 279 -6.41 -19.73 -5.92
N ASN A 280 -6.74 -20.88 -6.52
CA ASN A 280 -7.85 -21.69 -6.04
C ASN A 280 -7.61 -22.24 -4.62
N ASP A 281 -6.37 -22.62 -4.29
CA ASP A 281 -6.00 -23.09 -2.95
C ASP A 281 -6.03 -21.93 -1.94
N ALA A 282 -5.61 -20.73 -2.34
CA ALA A 282 -5.68 -19.54 -1.51
C ALA A 282 -7.13 -19.21 -1.15
N MET A 283 -8.02 -19.25 -2.14
CA MET A 283 -9.45 -19.02 -1.94
C MET A 283 -10.10 -20.12 -1.08
N GLU A 284 -9.70 -21.38 -1.26
CA GLU A 284 -10.26 -22.50 -0.51
C GLU A 284 -9.81 -22.50 0.95
N ARG A 285 -8.49 -22.26 1.20
CA ARG A 285 -7.88 -22.38 2.54
C ARG A 285 -7.94 -21.10 3.36
N TYR A 286 -7.96 -19.94 2.70
CA TYR A 286 -7.86 -18.65 3.40
C TYR A 286 -9.03 -17.70 3.09
N GLY A 287 -9.85 -18.04 2.09
CA GLY A 287 -10.96 -17.21 1.64
C GLY A 287 -10.53 -15.87 1.03
N SER A 288 -9.29 -15.80 0.55
CA SER A 288 -8.70 -14.58 -0.01
C SER A 288 -7.52 -14.90 -0.92
N ASP A 289 -7.40 -14.15 -2.00
CA ASP A 289 -6.23 -14.07 -2.89
C ASP A 289 -5.05 -13.28 -2.26
N LYS A 290 -5.24 -12.72 -1.08
CA LYS A 290 -4.25 -11.95 -0.30
C LYS A 290 -4.23 -12.43 1.15
N PRO A 291 -3.86 -13.70 1.40
CA PRO A 291 -3.90 -14.25 2.75
C PRO A 291 -2.85 -13.62 3.66
N ASP A 292 -3.25 -13.29 4.89
CA ASP A 292 -2.29 -13.02 5.97
C ASP A 292 -1.83 -14.36 6.56
N LEU A 293 -0.64 -14.81 6.17
CA LEU A 293 -0.08 -16.09 6.62
C LEU A 293 0.49 -16.05 8.05
N ARG A 294 0.49 -14.89 8.69
CA ARG A 294 0.78 -14.78 10.13
C ARG A 294 -0.35 -15.37 10.99
N ILE A 295 -1.55 -15.51 10.42
CA ILE A 295 -2.69 -16.13 11.05
C ILE A 295 -2.65 -17.63 10.76
N ASP A 296 -2.64 -18.47 11.79
CA ASP A 296 -2.55 -19.93 11.71
C ASP A 296 -3.89 -20.64 11.46
N LEU A 297 -4.98 -19.89 11.35
CA LEU A 297 -6.32 -20.42 11.07
C LEU A 297 -6.49 -20.69 9.58
N GLU A 298 -7.19 -21.77 9.24
CA GLU A 298 -7.61 -22.08 7.86
C GLU A 298 -9.14 -22.19 7.77
N VAL A 299 -9.66 -21.91 6.58
CA VAL A 299 -11.06 -22.12 6.23
C VAL A 299 -11.26 -23.57 5.83
N GLN A 300 -12.33 -24.19 6.28
CA GLN A 300 -12.65 -25.58 5.95
C GLN A 300 -14.05 -25.69 5.31
N ASP A 301 -14.21 -26.59 4.35
CA ASP A 301 -15.51 -26.87 3.73
C ASP A 301 -16.28 -27.87 4.60
N VAL A 302 -17.50 -27.51 4.97
CA VAL A 302 -18.40 -28.35 5.77
C VAL A 302 -19.77 -28.54 5.08
N THR A 303 -19.83 -28.22 3.79
CA THR A 303 -21.05 -28.29 2.98
C THR A 303 -21.69 -29.70 3.06
N ASP A 304 -20.86 -30.73 2.88
CA ASP A 304 -21.34 -32.13 2.90
C ASP A 304 -21.92 -32.55 4.24
N LEU A 305 -21.46 -31.96 5.36
CA LEU A 305 -21.89 -32.33 6.71
C LEU A 305 -23.14 -31.57 7.15
N ILE A 306 -23.19 -30.27 6.91
CA ILE A 306 -24.24 -29.42 7.46
C ILE A 306 -25.02 -28.61 6.41
N GLY A 307 -24.74 -28.79 5.14
CA GLY A 307 -25.49 -28.13 4.05
C GLY A 307 -26.98 -28.53 4.01
N SER A 308 -27.30 -29.70 4.55
CA SER A 308 -28.69 -30.25 4.65
C SER A 308 -29.16 -30.47 6.08
N CYS A 309 -28.63 -29.71 7.05
CA CYS A 309 -29.00 -29.87 8.48
C CYS A 309 -30.36 -29.25 8.87
N GLY A 310 -31.17 -28.85 7.88
CA GLY A 310 -32.48 -28.20 8.11
C GLY A 310 -32.38 -26.73 8.50
N PHE A 311 -31.22 -26.12 8.37
CA PHE A 311 -31.05 -24.69 8.52
C PHE A 311 -31.14 -23.99 7.15
N GLN A 312 -32.27 -23.39 6.89
CA GLN A 312 -32.66 -22.85 5.58
C GLN A 312 -31.56 -22.03 4.86
N PRO A 313 -30.74 -21.16 5.51
CA PRO A 313 -29.66 -20.45 4.82
C PRO A 313 -28.55 -21.36 4.26
N PHE A 314 -28.40 -22.59 4.71
CA PHE A 314 -27.38 -23.52 4.20
C PHE A 314 -27.85 -24.36 3.03
N GLU A 315 -29.18 -24.54 2.88
CA GLU A 315 -29.74 -25.40 1.83
C GLU A 315 -29.36 -24.89 0.41
N GLY A 316 -28.72 -25.78 -0.34
CA GLY A 316 -28.25 -25.47 -1.71
C GLY A 316 -27.08 -24.49 -1.81
N ASN A 317 -26.45 -24.14 -0.69
CA ASN A 317 -25.32 -23.25 -0.60
C ASN A 317 -24.04 -23.96 -0.14
N THR A 318 -22.89 -23.43 -0.56
CA THR A 318 -21.60 -23.81 0.02
C THR A 318 -21.52 -23.28 1.45
N VAL A 319 -21.06 -24.11 2.39
CA VAL A 319 -20.88 -23.74 3.80
C VAL A 319 -19.42 -23.89 4.19
N LYS A 320 -18.81 -22.78 4.65
CA LYS A 320 -17.42 -22.72 5.09
C LYS A 320 -17.33 -22.48 6.59
N ALA A 321 -16.33 -23.08 7.22
CA ALA A 321 -16.07 -22.97 8.65
C ALA A 321 -14.71 -22.34 8.93
N VAL A 322 -14.65 -21.46 9.95
CA VAL A 322 -13.43 -20.98 10.60
C VAL A 322 -13.45 -21.46 12.03
N VAL A 323 -12.45 -22.25 12.41
CA VAL A 323 -12.34 -22.89 13.72
C VAL A 323 -11.32 -22.17 14.58
N VAL A 324 -11.71 -21.75 15.78
CA VAL A 324 -10.83 -21.03 16.72
C VAL A 324 -10.85 -21.74 18.06
N SER A 325 -9.75 -22.40 18.41
CA SER A 325 -9.58 -23.04 19.71
C SER A 325 -9.35 -22.01 20.81
N ASP A 326 -9.68 -22.38 22.04
CA ASP A 326 -9.46 -21.57 23.25
C ASP A 326 -10.00 -20.12 23.18
N MET A 327 -11.11 -19.93 22.46
CA MET A 327 -11.74 -18.62 22.31
C MET A 327 -12.48 -18.20 23.58
N THR A 328 -11.95 -17.20 24.26
CA THR A 328 -12.51 -16.62 25.51
C THR A 328 -13.52 -15.49 25.28
N ALA A 329 -13.78 -15.13 24.01
CA ALA A 329 -14.68 -14.02 23.67
C ALA A 329 -16.10 -14.24 24.20
N THR A 330 -16.67 -13.16 24.76
CA THR A 330 -18.05 -13.11 25.23
C THR A 330 -19.03 -13.13 24.06
N ARG A 331 -20.29 -13.50 24.31
CA ARG A 331 -21.34 -13.47 23.30
C ARG A 331 -21.47 -12.11 22.61
N LYS A 332 -21.38 -11.01 23.38
CA LYS A 332 -21.44 -9.64 22.84
C LYS A 332 -20.29 -9.36 21.84
N GLN A 333 -19.09 -9.84 22.12
CA GLN A 333 -17.94 -9.70 21.21
C GLN A 333 -18.12 -10.55 19.95
N ILE A 334 -18.69 -11.75 20.07
CA ILE A 334 -19.00 -12.61 18.92
C ILE A 334 -20.09 -11.97 18.05
N ASP A 335 -21.18 -11.48 18.66
CA ASP A 335 -22.26 -10.83 17.93
C ASP A 335 -21.73 -9.59 17.20
N LYS A 336 -20.82 -8.83 17.82
CA LYS A 336 -20.12 -7.71 17.18
C LYS A 336 -19.24 -8.17 16.01
N LEU A 337 -18.43 -9.22 16.19
CA LEU A 337 -17.61 -9.80 15.12
C LEU A 337 -18.46 -10.19 13.92
N CYS A 338 -19.58 -10.88 14.14
CA CYS A 338 -20.50 -11.27 13.07
C CYS A 338 -21.07 -10.04 12.33
N ALA A 339 -21.45 -9.00 13.07
CA ALA A 339 -21.94 -7.76 12.48
C ALA A 339 -20.83 -7.02 11.69
N ASP A 340 -19.61 -6.97 12.21
CA ASP A 340 -18.47 -6.33 11.52
C ASP A 340 -18.14 -7.07 10.19
N VAL A 341 -18.23 -8.42 10.16
CA VAL A 341 -18.09 -9.20 8.91
C VAL A 341 -19.22 -8.89 7.94
N GLU A 342 -20.47 -8.83 8.41
CA GLU A 342 -21.65 -8.52 7.59
C GLU A 342 -21.54 -7.12 6.94
N VAL A 343 -21.03 -6.14 7.68
CA VAL A 343 -20.78 -4.79 7.14
C VAL A 343 -19.79 -4.82 5.96
N VAL A 344 -18.76 -5.65 6.06
CA VAL A 344 -17.71 -5.73 5.01
C VAL A 344 -18.15 -6.54 3.80
N THR A 345 -18.91 -7.63 4.03
CA THR A 345 -19.19 -8.65 2.99
C THR A 345 -20.63 -8.67 2.50
N ALA A 346 -21.52 -7.93 3.16
CA ALA A 346 -22.97 -8.00 3.00
C ALA A 346 -23.56 -9.41 3.22
N ASN A 347 -22.78 -10.34 3.82
CA ASN A 347 -23.20 -11.71 4.12
C ASN A 347 -23.16 -11.99 5.62
N LYS A 348 -24.14 -12.77 6.08
CA LYS A 348 -24.25 -13.15 7.50
C LYS A 348 -23.25 -14.22 7.89
N VAL A 349 -22.78 -14.13 9.12
CA VAL A 349 -22.01 -15.16 9.80
C VAL A 349 -22.91 -15.85 10.83
N TYR A 350 -22.86 -17.16 10.84
CA TYR A 350 -23.49 -18.02 11.83
C TYR A 350 -22.40 -18.66 12.69
N TRP A 351 -22.75 -19.19 13.85
CA TRP A 351 -21.75 -19.78 14.72
C TRP A 351 -22.34 -20.78 15.71
N PHE A 352 -21.48 -21.63 16.23
CA PHE A 352 -21.70 -22.43 17.44
C PHE A 352 -20.39 -22.55 18.22
N LYS A 353 -20.46 -23.05 19.46
CA LYS A 353 -19.29 -23.37 20.27
C LYS A 353 -19.36 -24.81 20.72
N LEU A 354 -18.20 -25.45 20.90
CA LEU A 354 -18.04 -26.56 21.81
C LEU A 354 -17.73 -25.98 23.20
N ASP A 355 -18.57 -26.30 24.20
CA ASP A 355 -18.37 -25.86 25.59
C ASP A 355 -17.25 -26.68 26.29
N GLU A 356 -16.99 -26.38 27.57
CA GLU A 356 -15.99 -27.09 28.39
C GLU A 356 -16.23 -28.59 28.50
N LYS A 357 -17.48 -29.04 28.32
CA LYS A 357 -17.90 -30.46 28.38
C LYS A 357 -17.87 -31.12 27.01
N GLY A 358 -17.52 -30.37 25.95
CA GLY A 358 -17.54 -30.82 24.58
C GLY A 358 -18.95 -30.89 23.97
N GLU A 359 -19.93 -30.16 24.52
CA GLU A 359 -21.27 -30.08 23.95
C GLU A 359 -21.44 -28.86 23.03
N ILE A 360 -22.18 -29.07 21.92
CA ILE A 360 -22.50 -27.97 21.00
C ILE A 360 -23.50 -27.01 21.63
N ALA A 361 -23.13 -25.72 21.72
CA ALA A 361 -23.92 -24.69 22.35
C ALA A 361 -23.86 -23.35 21.59
N GLY A 362 -24.87 -22.50 21.79
CA GLY A 362 -24.93 -21.13 21.22
C GLY A 362 -25.33 -21.09 19.75
N GLY A 363 -25.58 -19.91 19.23
CA GLY A 363 -25.87 -19.64 17.81
C GLY A 363 -26.89 -20.60 17.18
N ILE A 364 -26.45 -21.34 16.17
CA ILE A 364 -27.26 -22.33 15.43
C ILE A 364 -27.13 -23.74 15.95
N ALA A 365 -26.66 -23.93 17.19
CA ALA A 365 -26.42 -25.23 17.82
C ALA A 365 -27.56 -26.24 17.62
N LYS A 366 -28.82 -25.79 17.71
CA LYS A 366 -30.00 -26.67 17.57
C LYS A 366 -30.10 -27.37 16.21
N PHE A 367 -29.50 -26.85 15.17
CA PHE A 367 -29.55 -27.41 13.82
C PHE A 367 -28.37 -28.34 13.51
N VAL A 368 -27.24 -28.22 14.23
CA VAL A 368 -26.02 -28.97 13.96
C VAL A 368 -25.64 -29.98 15.02
N LYS A 369 -26.49 -30.15 16.07
CA LYS A 369 -26.21 -31.09 17.16
C LYS A 369 -26.16 -32.54 16.73
N GLU A 370 -26.96 -32.94 15.75
CA GLU A 370 -27.00 -34.31 15.24
C GLU A 370 -25.73 -34.71 14.50
N GLN A 371 -25.02 -33.72 13.90
CA GLN A 371 -23.75 -33.91 13.18
C GLN A 371 -22.54 -33.69 14.08
N LYS A 372 -22.69 -33.64 15.40
CA LYS A 372 -21.63 -33.32 16.37
C LYS A 372 -20.37 -34.15 16.15
N ASP A 373 -20.51 -35.46 16.13
CA ASP A 373 -19.38 -36.39 16.10
C ASP A 373 -18.60 -36.26 14.78
N GLU A 374 -19.30 -36.11 13.66
CA GLU A 374 -18.72 -35.87 12.33
C GLU A 374 -18.01 -34.51 12.24
N LEU A 375 -18.61 -33.45 12.83
CA LEU A 375 -18.01 -32.13 12.92
C LEU A 375 -16.75 -32.12 13.80
N VAL A 376 -16.79 -32.82 14.94
CA VAL A 376 -15.64 -32.97 15.85
C VAL A 376 -14.49 -33.67 15.14
N GLU A 377 -14.76 -34.74 14.41
CA GLU A 377 -13.75 -35.49 13.66
C GLU A 377 -13.16 -34.64 12.50
N LYS A 378 -14.03 -34.11 11.62
CA LYS A 378 -13.58 -33.36 10.42
C LYS A 378 -12.85 -32.08 10.77
N LEU A 379 -13.35 -31.32 11.74
CA LEU A 379 -12.79 -30.01 12.11
C LEU A 379 -11.74 -30.10 13.24
N GLY A 380 -11.50 -31.26 13.79
CA GLY A 380 -10.58 -31.46 14.92
C GLY A 380 -10.95 -30.67 16.16
N LEU A 381 -12.28 -30.56 16.45
CA LEU A 381 -12.78 -29.71 17.53
C LEU A 381 -12.37 -30.23 18.91
N LYS A 382 -11.97 -29.28 19.76
CA LYS A 382 -11.67 -29.52 21.18
C LYS A 382 -12.67 -28.73 22.06
N PRO A 383 -12.82 -29.06 23.35
CA PRO A 383 -13.57 -28.20 24.26
C PRO A 383 -13.12 -26.73 24.18
N ASN A 384 -14.01 -25.78 24.41
CA ASN A 384 -13.80 -24.35 24.31
C ASN A 384 -13.45 -23.85 22.90
N THR A 385 -13.90 -24.53 21.86
CA THR A 385 -13.70 -24.13 20.47
C THR A 385 -14.91 -23.33 19.96
N PHE A 386 -14.63 -22.23 19.29
CA PHE A 386 -15.59 -21.46 18.49
C PHE A 386 -15.52 -21.91 17.03
N VAL A 387 -16.68 -22.07 16.40
CA VAL A 387 -16.81 -22.36 14.97
C VAL A 387 -17.69 -21.29 14.34
N GLY A 388 -17.08 -20.43 13.53
CA GLY A 388 -17.77 -19.45 12.71
C GLY A 388 -18.10 -20.02 11.34
N LEU A 389 -19.34 -19.85 10.88
CA LEU A 389 -19.86 -20.45 9.66
C LEU A 389 -20.33 -19.37 8.69
N THR A 390 -19.96 -19.51 7.43
CA THR A 390 -20.40 -18.63 6.34
C THR A 390 -21.05 -19.46 5.24
N CYS A 391 -22.01 -18.89 4.51
CA CYS A 391 -22.71 -19.62 3.45
C CYS A 391 -23.06 -18.71 2.26
N GLY A 392 -23.34 -19.34 1.12
CA GLY A 392 -23.75 -18.69 -0.10
C GLY A 392 -23.19 -19.39 -1.35
N LYS A 393 -23.20 -18.70 -2.49
CA LYS A 393 -22.44 -19.16 -3.65
C LYS A 393 -20.97 -19.34 -3.26
N LYS A 394 -20.26 -20.30 -3.84
CA LYS A 394 -18.90 -20.71 -3.44
C LYS A 394 -17.99 -19.52 -3.15
N LEU A 395 -17.83 -18.61 -4.12
CA LEU A 395 -16.94 -17.44 -3.98
C LEU A 395 -17.39 -16.51 -2.84
N ALA A 396 -18.68 -16.27 -2.68
CA ALA A 396 -19.20 -15.41 -1.60
C ALA A 396 -18.97 -16.04 -0.21
N ALA A 397 -19.20 -17.34 -0.07
CA ALA A 397 -18.94 -18.08 1.17
C ALA A 397 -17.43 -18.04 1.54
N GLN A 398 -16.55 -18.24 0.55
CA GLN A 398 -15.10 -18.16 0.73
C GLN A 398 -14.66 -16.77 1.16
N LYS A 399 -15.02 -15.71 0.41
CA LYS A 399 -14.65 -14.31 0.75
C LYS A 399 -15.15 -13.91 2.14
N THR A 400 -16.37 -14.31 2.51
CA THR A 400 -16.92 -14.04 3.85
C THR A 400 -16.11 -14.76 4.93
N ALA A 401 -15.74 -16.03 4.70
CA ALA A 401 -14.89 -16.80 5.62
C ALA A 401 -13.48 -16.17 5.77
N GLY A 402 -12.91 -15.64 4.70
CA GLY A 402 -11.64 -14.94 4.74
C GLY A 402 -11.67 -13.67 5.59
N VAL A 403 -12.74 -12.88 5.49
CA VAL A 403 -12.95 -11.70 6.34
C VAL A 403 -13.15 -12.13 7.81
N LEU A 404 -13.95 -13.17 8.05
CA LEU A 404 -14.16 -13.73 9.40
C LEU A 404 -12.82 -14.20 10.00
N ARG A 405 -12.02 -14.97 9.23
CA ARG A 405 -10.69 -15.45 9.62
C ARG A 405 -9.78 -14.31 10.09
N ARG A 406 -9.74 -13.22 9.35
CA ARG A 406 -8.93 -12.05 9.67
C ARG A 406 -9.43 -11.33 10.93
N LEU A 407 -10.72 -11.04 11.03
CA LEU A 407 -11.28 -10.29 12.15
C LEU A 407 -11.29 -11.08 13.46
N VAL A 408 -11.47 -12.41 13.40
CA VAL A 408 -11.42 -13.25 14.60
C VAL A 408 -10.01 -13.34 15.20
N ALA A 409 -8.97 -13.25 14.38
CA ALA A 409 -7.58 -13.22 14.85
C ALA A 409 -7.29 -11.98 15.71
N ASP A 410 -8.01 -10.87 15.52
CA ASP A 410 -7.91 -9.69 16.39
C ASP A 410 -8.48 -9.94 17.79
N LEU A 411 -9.48 -10.81 17.90
CA LEU A 411 -10.04 -11.23 19.20
C LEU A 411 -9.22 -12.34 19.88
N CYS A 412 -8.40 -13.06 19.11
CA CYS A 412 -7.63 -14.21 19.54
C CYS A 412 -6.15 -14.06 19.19
N PRO A 413 -5.39 -13.21 19.90
CA PRO A 413 -3.99 -12.90 19.56
C PRO A 413 -3.05 -14.11 19.52
N ALA A 414 -3.41 -15.23 20.13
CA ALA A 414 -2.64 -16.48 20.09
C ALA A 414 -2.57 -17.09 18.66
N HIS A 415 -3.51 -16.73 17.79
CA HIS A 415 -3.60 -17.22 16.41
C HIS A 415 -2.95 -16.31 15.37
N ILE A 416 -2.21 -15.29 15.79
CA ILE A 416 -1.52 -14.39 14.87
C ILE A 416 -0.15 -13.98 15.41
N ASP A 417 0.90 -14.21 14.61
CA ASP A 417 2.24 -13.70 14.88
C ASP A 417 2.40 -12.29 14.27
N ARG A 418 2.27 -11.25 15.09
CA ARG A 418 2.27 -9.86 14.62
C ARG A 418 3.66 -9.26 14.44
N GLU A 419 4.73 -9.95 14.83
CA GLU A 419 6.09 -9.37 14.90
C GLU A 419 6.98 -9.74 13.72
N LYS A 420 6.38 -10.05 12.55
CA LYS A 420 7.11 -10.41 11.34
C LYS A 420 6.44 -9.91 10.06
N TYR A 421 7.22 -9.91 8.98
CA TYR A 421 6.73 -9.80 7.62
C TYR A 421 6.70 -11.19 7.00
N GLU A 422 5.51 -11.69 6.70
CA GLU A 422 5.30 -13.01 6.11
C GLU A 422 4.88 -12.85 4.65
N PHE A 423 5.79 -13.22 3.74
CA PHE A 423 5.57 -13.15 2.29
C PHE A 423 5.03 -14.46 1.74
N CYS A 424 4.22 -14.36 0.69
CA CYS A 424 3.87 -15.49 -0.17
C CYS A 424 3.60 -15.02 -1.60
N TRP A 425 3.69 -15.97 -2.51
CA TRP A 425 3.24 -15.82 -3.88
C TRP A 425 1.88 -16.49 -4.05
N ILE A 426 0.93 -15.77 -4.65
CA ILE A 426 -0.29 -16.37 -5.18
C ILE A 426 -0.07 -16.52 -6.67
N VAL A 427 -0.27 -17.73 -7.21
CA VAL A 427 0.06 -18.10 -8.58
C VAL A 427 -1.16 -18.71 -9.27
N ASP A 428 -1.06 -18.92 -10.59
CA ASP A 428 -2.08 -19.60 -11.40
C ASP A 428 -3.47 -18.97 -11.30
N PHE A 429 -3.53 -17.64 -11.45
CA PHE A 429 -4.81 -16.93 -11.48
C PHE A 429 -5.67 -17.37 -12.66
N PRO A 430 -7.01 -17.33 -12.53
CA PRO A 430 -7.91 -17.49 -13.68
C PRO A 430 -7.58 -16.45 -14.76
N MET A 431 -7.53 -16.88 -16.01
CA MET A 431 -7.32 -15.96 -17.14
C MET A 431 -8.57 -15.18 -17.47
N TYR A 432 -9.73 -15.81 -17.30
CA TYR A 432 -11.04 -15.25 -17.63
C TYR A 432 -12.01 -15.32 -16.45
N GLU A 433 -12.96 -14.40 -16.45
CA GLU A 433 -14.09 -14.36 -15.52
C GLU A 433 -15.36 -13.90 -16.25
N ILE A 434 -16.51 -14.04 -15.59
CA ILE A 434 -17.74 -13.40 -16.05
C ILE A 434 -17.82 -12.02 -15.42
N GLY A 435 -17.84 -10.98 -16.24
CA GLY A 435 -17.97 -9.61 -15.79
C GLY A 435 -19.26 -9.39 -15.00
N GLU A 436 -19.16 -8.76 -13.83
CA GLU A 436 -20.33 -8.55 -12.96
C GLU A 436 -21.40 -7.65 -13.60
N GLU A 437 -20.99 -6.66 -14.39
CA GLU A 437 -21.90 -5.73 -15.04
C GLU A 437 -22.32 -6.21 -16.44
N SER A 438 -21.37 -6.74 -17.21
CA SER A 438 -21.61 -7.17 -18.59
C SER A 438 -22.31 -8.52 -18.69
N GLY A 439 -22.07 -9.42 -17.73
CA GLY A 439 -22.47 -10.83 -17.80
C GLY A 439 -21.74 -11.63 -18.89
N GLU A 440 -20.71 -11.05 -19.51
CA GLU A 440 -19.93 -11.64 -20.60
C GLU A 440 -18.58 -12.14 -20.10
N LEU A 441 -17.91 -12.96 -20.91
CA LEU A 441 -16.55 -13.43 -20.62
C LEU A 441 -15.58 -12.26 -20.82
N GLU A 442 -14.77 -11.97 -19.78
CA GLU A 442 -13.78 -10.91 -19.74
C GLU A 442 -12.44 -11.46 -19.23
N PHE A 443 -11.34 -10.72 -19.45
CA PHE A 443 -10.07 -11.04 -18.79
C PHE A 443 -10.17 -10.71 -17.29
N CYS A 444 -9.75 -11.67 -16.46
CA CYS A 444 -9.78 -11.50 -15.00
C CYS A 444 -8.82 -10.41 -14.50
N HIS A 445 -7.62 -10.33 -15.09
CA HIS A 445 -6.58 -9.36 -14.76
C HIS A 445 -5.90 -8.80 -16.01
N ASN A 446 -4.60 -9.07 -16.20
CA ASN A 446 -3.82 -8.56 -17.32
C ASN A 446 -4.04 -9.41 -18.59
N PRO A 447 -4.57 -8.83 -19.69
CA PRO A 447 -4.82 -9.55 -20.94
C PRO A 447 -3.55 -10.03 -21.65
N PHE A 448 -2.37 -9.49 -21.27
CA PHE A 448 -1.08 -9.84 -21.86
C PHE A 448 -0.36 -10.97 -21.11
N SER A 449 -1.06 -11.72 -20.28
CA SER A 449 -0.49 -12.86 -19.58
C SER A 449 -0.46 -14.11 -20.45
N MET A 450 0.58 -14.93 -20.29
CA MET A 450 0.70 -16.21 -20.98
C MET A 450 -0.27 -17.22 -20.34
N PRO A 451 -1.19 -17.84 -21.10
CA PRO A 451 -2.06 -18.89 -20.56
C PRO A 451 -1.27 -20.15 -20.23
N ASN A 452 -1.65 -20.81 -19.14
CA ASN A 452 -1.16 -22.17 -18.84
C ASN A 452 -1.69 -23.13 -19.92
N GLY A 453 -0.78 -23.78 -20.63
CA GLY A 453 -1.14 -24.62 -21.79
C GLY A 453 -1.01 -23.94 -23.17
N GLY A 454 -0.63 -22.64 -23.20
CA GLY A 454 -0.27 -21.92 -24.42
C GLY A 454 -1.42 -21.83 -25.45
N LEU A 455 -1.06 -21.92 -26.74
CA LEU A 455 -2.02 -21.82 -27.85
C LEU A 455 -3.05 -22.96 -27.84
N GLU A 456 -2.62 -24.17 -27.50
CA GLU A 456 -3.47 -25.37 -27.56
C GLU A 456 -4.70 -25.27 -26.66
N ILE A 457 -4.56 -24.78 -25.44
CA ILE A 457 -5.69 -24.64 -24.48
C ILE A 457 -6.72 -23.63 -24.98
N LEU A 458 -6.27 -22.53 -25.61
CA LEU A 458 -7.14 -21.50 -26.15
C LEU A 458 -7.93 -22.04 -27.38
N GLN A 459 -7.27 -22.79 -28.23
CA GLN A 459 -7.92 -23.42 -29.39
C GLN A 459 -8.97 -24.45 -28.96
N LYS A 460 -8.70 -25.26 -27.94
CA LYS A 460 -9.67 -26.17 -27.34
C LYS A 460 -10.86 -25.42 -26.72
N ALA A 461 -10.63 -24.31 -26.08
CA ALA A 461 -11.69 -23.47 -25.53
C ALA A 461 -12.54 -22.84 -26.64
N ALA A 462 -11.91 -22.36 -27.73
CA ALA A 462 -12.62 -21.85 -28.91
C ALA A 462 -13.46 -22.91 -29.60
N ALA A 463 -13.01 -24.18 -29.56
CA ALA A 463 -13.77 -25.33 -30.10
C ALA A 463 -14.88 -25.82 -29.14
N GLY A 464 -14.99 -25.26 -27.91
CA GLY A 464 -15.96 -25.69 -26.90
C GLY A 464 -15.59 -26.99 -26.18
N GLU A 465 -14.33 -27.45 -26.28
CA GLU A 465 -13.82 -28.65 -25.62
C GLU A 465 -13.38 -28.37 -24.17
N VAL A 466 -13.05 -27.13 -23.87
CA VAL A 466 -12.61 -26.65 -22.55
C VAL A 466 -13.44 -25.43 -22.17
N ASP A 467 -13.89 -25.37 -20.92
CA ASP A 467 -14.54 -24.17 -20.39
C ASP A 467 -13.50 -23.06 -20.19
N PRO A 468 -13.62 -21.89 -20.83
CA PRO A 468 -12.70 -20.77 -20.67
C PRO A 468 -12.47 -20.36 -19.21
N LEU A 469 -13.46 -20.50 -18.34
CA LEU A 469 -13.37 -20.18 -16.91
C LEU A 469 -12.42 -21.11 -16.13
N THR A 470 -12.01 -22.23 -16.72
CA THR A 470 -11.02 -23.14 -16.11
C THR A 470 -9.59 -22.86 -16.53
N ILE A 471 -9.40 -21.98 -17.52
CA ILE A 471 -8.06 -21.61 -18.00
C ILE A 471 -7.39 -20.69 -16.97
N THR A 472 -6.21 -21.08 -16.53
CA THR A 472 -5.34 -20.24 -15.72
C THR A 472 -4.24 -19.61 -16.55
N ALA A 473 -3.61 -18.57 -16.03
CA ALA A 473 -2.47 -17.91 -16.64
C ALA A 473 -1.27 -17.89 -15.68
N TYR A 474 -0.06 -17.72 -16.24
CA TYR A 474 1.15 -17.44 -15.46
C TYR A 474 1.10 -16.02 -14.88
N GLN A 475 0.04 -15.73 -14.12
CA GLN A 475 -0.13 -14.52 -13.33
C GLN A 475 0.20 -14.82 -11.88
N TYR A 476 0.79 -13.85 -11.21
CA TYR A 476 1.22 -14.01 -9.83
C TYR A 476 1.15 -12.70 -9.07
N ASP A 477 0.75 -12.79 -7.81
CA ASP A 477 0.75 -11.67 -6.87
C ASP A 477 1.74 -11.94 -5.73
N LEU A 478 2.50 -10.90 -5.36
CA LEU A 478 3.29 -10.90 -4.14
C LEU A 478 2.45 -10.33 -3.00
N VAL A 479 2.24 -11.13 -1.99
CA VAL A 479 1.46 -10.76 -0.81
C VAL A 479 2.36 -10.73 0.42
N CYS A 480 2.18 -9.73 1.28
CA CYS A 480 2.81 -9.65 2.59
C CYS A 480 1.80 -9.22 3.64
N ASN A 481 1.65 -10.01 4.71
CA ASN A 481 0.77 -9.68 5.83
C ASN A 481 -0.68 -9.36 5.42
N GLY A 482 -1.21 -10.04 4.43
CA GLY A 482 -2.57 -9.80 3.93
C GLY A 482 -2.71 -8.59 3.00
N VAL A 483 -1.60 -7.99 2.58
CA VAL A 483 -1.56 -6.87 1.63
C VAL A 483 -0.93 -7.35 0.33
N GLU A 484 -1.64 -7.18 -0.78
CA GLU A 484 -1.07 -7.33 -2.12
C GLU A 484 -0.06 -6.20 -2.36
N LEU A 485 1.20 -6.55 -2.39
CA LEU A 485 2.26 -5.58 -2.68
C LEU A 485 2.44 -5.38 -4.18
N SER A 486 2.17 -6.42 -4.98
CA SER A 486 2.44 -6.40 -6.41
C SER A 486 1.67 -7.47 -7.15
N SER A 487 1.37 -7.18 -8.42
CA SER A 487 0.89 -8.13 -9.41
C SER A 487 1.84 -8.19 -10.60
N GLY A 488 2.01 -9.39 -11.17
CA GLY A 488 2.90 -9.64 -12.29
C GLY A 488 2.45 -10.81 -13.15
N ALA A 489 3.18 -11.05 -14.25
CA ALA A 489 2.93 -12.19 -15.12
C ALA A 489 4.16 -12.55 -15.96
N VAL A 490 4.23 -13.81 -16.40
CA VAL A 490 4.93 -14.14 -17.64
C VAL A 490 4.07 -13.61 -18.78
N ARG A 491 4.69 -12.86 -19.68
CA ARG A 491 3.95 -12.14 -20.73
C ARG A 491 3.70 -13.04 -21.94
N ASN A 492 2.53 -12.86 -22.52
CA ASN A 492 2.31 -13.35 -23.86
C ASN A 492 3.16 -12.51 -24.83
N HIS A 493 4.01 -13.18 -25.59
CA HIS A 493 4.90 -12.57 -26.58
C HIS A 493 4.68 -13.14 -27.98
N ASP A 494 3.68 -13.99 -28.12
CA ASP A 494 3.31 -14.64 -29.38
C ASP A 494 2.02 -13.99 -29.94
N PRO A 495 2.06 -13.41 -31.16
CA PRO A 495 0.89 -12.78 -31.76
C PRO A 495 -0.28 -13.75 -32.01
N GLU A 496 -0.02 -15.05 -32.25
CA GLU A 496 -1.08 -16.03 -32.45
C GLU A 496 -1.82 -16.31 -31.14
N ILE A 497 -1.08 -16.50 -30.04
CA ILE A 497 -1.66 -16.65 -28.69
C ILE A 497 -2.46 -15.41 -28.31
N MET A 498 -1.93 -14.22 -28.63
CA MET A 498 -2.63 -12.97 -28.36
C MET A 498 -3.97 -12.89 -29.06
N ILE A 499 -4.00 -13.20 -30.37
CA ILE A 499 -5.24 -13.19 -31.18
C ILE A 499 -6.25 -14.21 -30.63
N GLU A 500 -5.83 -15.45 -30.35
CA GLU A 500 -6.73 -16.50 -29.86
C GLU A 500 -7.27 -16.17 -28.45
N ALA A 501 -6.45 -15.60 -27.57
CA ALA A 501 -6.88 -15.16 -26.25
C ALA A 501 -7.97 -14.07 -26.33
N PHE A 502 -7.78 -13.08 -27.21
CA PHE A 502 -8.73 -11.98 -27.39
C PHE A 502 -10.02 -12.41 -28.12
N LYS A 503 -9.95 -13.41 -29.00
CA LYS A 503 -11.16 -13.98 -29.67
C LYS A 503 -12.16 -14.54 -28.65
N LEU A 504 -11.70 -15.18 -27.58
CA LEU A 504 -12.58 -15.71 -26.54
C LEU A 504 -13.42 -14.62 -25.86
N VAL A 505 -12.87 -13.40 -25.75
CA VAL A 505 -13.60 -12.22 -25.25
C VAL A 505 -14.20 -11.36 -26.38
N ARG A 506 -14.44 -11.98 -27.58
CA ARG A 506 -15.10 -11.37 -28.75
C ARG A 506 -14.35 -10.18 -29.36
N LEU A 507 -13.04 -10.09 -29.19
CA LEU A 507 -12.18 -9.13 -29.88
C LEU A 507 -11.36 -9.84 -30.95
N GLY A 508 -11.57 -9.44 -32.24
CA GLY A 508 -10.86 -10.03 -33.36
C GLY A 508 -9.44 -9.47 -33.54
N GLU A 509 -8.72 -10.02 -34.51
CA GLU A 509 -7.36 -9.59 -34.87
C GLU A 509 -7.29 -8.07 -35.18
N GLU A 510 -8.28 -7.54 -35.89
CA GLU A 510 -8.32 -6.11 -36.24
C GLU A 510 -8.54 -5.23 -34.99
N ASP A 511 -9.28 -5.71 -33.99
CA ASP A 511 -9.45 -5.02 -32.72
C ASP A 511 -8.13 -4.97 -31.93
N VAL A 512 -7.39 -6.08 -31.91
CA VAL A 512 -6.07 -6.18 -31.28
C VAL A 512 -5.08 -5.23 -31.94
N LYS A 513 -5.03 -5.22 -33.29
CA LYS A 513 -4.19 -4.31 -34.07
C LYS A 513 -4.54 -2.83 -33.84
N ALA A 514 -5.82 -2.52 -33.69
CA ALA A 514 -6.29 -1.16 -33.48
C ALA A 514 -5.99 -0.68 -32.05
N LYS A 515 -6.19 -1.54 -31.05
CA LYS A 515 -5.99 -1.20 -29.64
C LYS A 515 -4.52 -1.22 -29.20
N PHE A 516 -3.73 -2.15 -29.74
CA PHE A 516 -2.33 -2.39 -29.32
C PHE A 516 -1.36 -2.45 -30.52
N PRO A 517 -1.36 -1.46 -31.41
CA PRO A 517 -0.61 -1.54 -32.67
C PRO A 517 0.89 -1.72 -32.47
N ALA A 518 1.48 -1.01 -31.49
CA ALA A 518 2.91 -1.07 -31.21
C ALA A 518 3.33 -2.46 -30.71
N MET A 519 2.57 -3.03 -29.76
CA MET A 519 2.88 -4.34 -29.20
C MET A 519 2.67 -5.46 -30.22
N TYR A 520 1.54 -5.47 -30.92
CA TYR A 520 1.27 -6.46 -31.94
C TYR A 520 2.38 -6.48 -33.02
N ASN A 521 2.73 -5.30 -33.54
CA ASN A 521 3.80 -5.20 -34.53
C ASN A 521 5.15 -5.66 -33.98
N ALA A 522 5.50 -5.26 -32.74
CA ALA A 522 6.76 -5.66 -32.12
C ALA A 522 6.86 -7.19 -31.96
N PHE A 523 5.78 -7.84 -31.56
CA PHE A 523 5.74 -9.31 -31.45
C PHE A 523 5.87 -10.00 -32.79
N CYS A 524 5.30 -9.43 -33.85
CA CYS A 524 5.47 -9.94 -35.23
C CYS A 524 6.93 -9.83 -35.72
N TYR A 525 7.76 -8.94 -35.20
CA TYR A 525 9.17 -8.85 -35.49
C TYR A 525 10.05 -9.79 -34.63
N GLY A 526 9.47 -10.55 -33.74
CA GLY A 526 10.14 -11.50 -32.87
C GLY A 526 10.42 -10.91 -31.50
N ALA A 527 9.59 -11.27 -30.53
CA ALA A 527 9.75 -10.89 -29.13
C ALA A 527 10.34 -12.07 -28.33
N PRO A 528 11.29 -11.82 -27.42
CA PRO A 528 11.75 -12.85 -26.49
C PRO A 528 10.64 -13.20 -25.48
N PRO A 529 10.62 -14.41 -24.92
CA PRO A 529 9.84 -14.65 -23.72
C PRO A 529 10.29 -13.68 -22.62
N HIS A 530 9.35 -13.07 -21.92
CA HIS A 530 9.66 -12.08 -20.87
C HIS A 530 8.64 -12.12 -19.75
N ALA A 531 9.06 -11.66 -18.57
CA ALA A 531 8.26 -11.68 -17.37
C ALA A 531 8.61 -10.47 -16.48
N GLY A 532 7.63 -9.99 -15.73
CA GLY A 532 7.84 -8.86 -14.84
C GLY A 532 6.75 -8.69 -13.80
N ILE A 533 6.97 -7.70 -12.94
CA ILE A 533 6.11 -7.39 -11.81
C ILE A 533 6.30 -5.91 -11.43
N ALA A 534 5.36 -5.35 -10.67
CA ALA A 534 5.40 -3.94 -10.30
C ALA A 534 5.00 -3.69 -8.84
N PRO A 535 5.87 -3.97 -7.84
CA PRO A 535 5.60 -3.68 -6.43
C PRO A 535 5.28 -2.21 -6.17
N GLY A 536 4.14 -1.96 -5.49
CA GLY A 536 3.73 -0.63 -5.09
C GLY A 536 4.63 -0.06 -3.98
N VAL A 537 5.41 0.98 -4.29
CA VAL A 537 6.32 1.62 -3.32
C VAL A 537 5.54 2.16 -2.12
N ASP A 538 4.42 2.80 -2.37
CA ASP A 538 3.61 3.40 -1.31
C ASP A 538 3.02 2.35 -0.37
N ARG A 539 2.53 1.22 -0.89
CA ARG A 539 2.06 0.08 -0.07
C ARG A 539 3.19 -0.54 0.75
N MET A 540 4.37 -0.75 0.15
CA MET A 540 5.53 -1.27 0.87
C MET A 540 5.92 -0.35 2.03
N VAL A 541 6.04 0.96 1.79
CA VAL A 541 6.42 1.91 2.84
C VAL A 541 5.35 2.03 3.91
N MET A 542 4.05 2.01 3.55
CA MET A 542 2.95 1.99 4.51
C MET A 542 3.06 0.79 5.46
N LEU A 543 3.31 -0.39 4.91
CA LEU A 543 3.46 -1.62 5.67
C LEU A 543 4.71 -1.58 6.58
N LEU A 544 5.85 -1.09 6.06
CA LEU A 544 7.09 -0.90 6.82
C LEU A 544 6.94 0.09 7.98
N ALA A 545 6.21 1.17 7.76
CA ALA A 545 5.94 2.20 8.76
C ALA A 545 4.88 1.76 9.81
N GLY A 546 4.16 0.66 9.58
CA GLY A 546 3.04 0.23 10.41
C GLY A 546 1.85 1.20 10.37
N GLU A 547 1.70 1.95 9.27
CA GLU A 547 0.61 2.92 9.09
C GLU A 547 -0.61 2.28 8.43
N SER A 548 -1.79 2.77 8.76
CA SER A 548 -3.06 2.31 8.20
C SER A 548 -3.48 3.07 6.93
N SER A 549 -2.74 4.13 6.57
CA SER A 549 -3.02 4.96 5.41
C SER A 549 -1.75 5.39 4.71
N ILE A 550 -1.74 5.26 3.37
CA ILE A 550 -0.62 5.74 2.54
C ILE A 550 -0.43 7.27 2.61
N ARG A 551 -1.44 8.04 3.03
CA ARG A 551 -1.31 9.49 3.22
C ARG A 551 -0.32 9.87 4.31
N GLU A 552 -0.03 8.95 5.24
CA GLU A 552 0.99 9.17 6.27
C GLU A 552 2.43 9.02 5.74
N ILE A 553 2.62 8.38 4.58
CA ILE A 553 3.94 8.13 3.99
C ILE A 553 4.20 8.93 2.70
N ILE A 554 3.22 9.68 2.22
CA ILE A 554 3.34 10.57 1.06
C ILE A 554 3.57 12.00 1.55
N PRO A 555 4.56 12.74 1.02
CA PRO A 555 4.86 14.11 1.48
C PRO A 555 3.68 15.06 1.34
N PHE A 556 3.04 15.08 0.18
CA PHE A 556 1.91 15.96 -0.16
C PHE A 556 0.78 15.13 -0.80
N PRO A 557 0.02 14.37 0.01
CA PRO A 557 -1.03 13.52 -0.52
C PRO A 557 -2.30 14.32 -0.83
N MET A 558 -3.08 13.85 -1.79
CA MET A 558 -4.47 14.26 -1.96
C MET A 558 -5.35 13.74 -0.80
N ASN A 559 -6.47 14.43 -0.56
CA ASN A 559 -7.51 13.94 0.33
C ASN A 559 -8.31 12.80 -0.32
N LYS A 560 -9.28 12.22 0.43
CA LYS A 560 -10.14 11.14 -0.08
C LYS A 560 -11.01 11.51 -1.28
N ASN A 561 -11.19 12.81 -1.55
CA ASN A 561 -11.97 13.33 -2.66
C ASN A 561 -11.09 13.72 -3.87
N ALA A 562 -9.88 13.21 -3.95
CA ALA A 562 -8.90 13.53 -5.01
C ALA A 562 -8.57 15.04 -5.12
N GLN A 563 -8.44 15.72 -3.98
CA GLN A 563 -8.11 17.14 -3.92
C GLN A 563 -6.80 17.38 -3.18
N ASP A 564 -5.91 18.16 -3.75
CA ASP A 564 -4.81 18.80 -3.02
C ASP A 564 -5.34 20.13 -2.44
N VAL A 565 -5.73 20.08 -1.17
CA VAL A 565 -6.30 21.23 -0.48
C VAL A 565 -5.28 22.32 -0.12
N MET A 566 -4.00 21.99 -0.16
CA MET A 566 -2.91 22.94 0.08
C MET A 566 -2.62 23.79 -1.17
N MET A 567 -2.53 23.14 -2.34
CA MET A 567 -2.26 23.80 -3.61
C MET A 567 -3.51 24.22 -4.36
N GLY A 568 -4.71 23.76 -3.89
CA GLY A 568 -5.99 24.07 -4.52
C GLY A 568 -6.23 23.34 -5.85
N ALA A 569 -5.76 22.09 -5.95
CA ALA A 569 -6.01 21.26 -7.12
C ALA A 569 -7.12 20.22 -6.84
N PRO A 570 -8.03 19.93 -7.82
CA PRO A 570 -8.14 20.58 -9.11
C PRO A 570 -8.67 22.02 -8.99
N GLY A 571 -8.19 22.90 -9.86
CA GLY A 571 -8.54 24.31 -9.89
C GLY A 571 -9.17 24.74 -11.22
N LYS A 572 -9.84 25.88 -11.21
CA LYS A 572 -10.34 26.51 -12.44
C LYS A 572 -9.17 27.03 -13.27
N VAL A 573 -9.28 26.92 -14.58
CA VAL A 573 -8.33 27.50 -15.55
C VAL A 573 -8.94 28.71 -16.22
N ASP A 574 -8.08 29.62 -16.74
CA ASP A 574 -8.52 30.81 -17.44
C ASP A 574 -9.19 30.46 -18.79
N GLN A 575 -10.19 31.25 -19.20
CA GLN A 575 -10.87 31.06 -20.49
C GLN A 575 -9.90 31.05 -21.66
N LYS A 576 -8.86 31.89 -21.64
CA LYS A 576 -7.81 31.92 -22.66
C LYS A 576 -7.12 30.56 -22.82
N GLN A 577 -6.86 29.84 -21.73
CA GLN A 577 -6.26 28.50 -21.78
C GLN A 577 -7.20 27.49 -22.42
N LEU A 578 -8.49 27.57 -22.12
CA LEU A 578 -9.52 26.71 -22.73
C LEU A 578 -9.65 27.01 -24.23
N ASP A 579 -9.65 28.27 -24.61
CA ASP A 579 -9.72 28.70 -26.02
C ASP A 579 -8.52 28.20 -26.82
N GLU A 580 -7.29 28.30 -26.24
CA GLU A 580 -6.05 27.78 -26.86
C GLU A 580 -6.06 26.25 -27.03
N LEU A 581 -6.82 25.54 -26.20
CA LEU A 581 -6.99 24.08 -26.25
C LEU A 581 -8.20 23.67 -27.08
N HIS A 582 -9.03 24.60 -27.55
CA HIS A 582 -10.30 24.36 -28.23
C HIS A 582 -11.27 23.51 -27.37
N ILE A 583 -11.34 23.77 -26.07
CA ILE A 583 -12.17 23.04 -25.09
C ILE A 583 -13.25 23.95 -24.55
N THR A 584 -14.46 23.40 -24.44
CA THR A 584 -15.59 24.05 -23.75
C THR A 584 -15.99 23.21 -22.56
N CYS A 585 -16.02 23.82 -21.38
CA CYS A 585 -16.59 23.18 -20.18
C CYS A 585 -18.11 23.33 -20.21
N THR A 586 -18.81 22.22 -20.27
CA THR A 586 -20.27 22.20 -20.05
C THR A 586 -20.54 22.29 -18.55
N LYS A 587 -21.52 23.11 -18.14
CA LYS A 587 -21.96 23.10 -16.74
C LYS A 587 -22.64 21.78 -16.46
N VAL A 588 -22.09 21.04 -15.47
CA VAL A 588 -22.84 19.95 -14.83
C VAL A 588 -23.81 20.61 -13.87
N GLU A 589 -25.12 20.41 -14.04
CA GLU A 589 -26.10 20.78 -13.03
C GLU A 589 -25.82 19.97 -11.78
N GLU A 590 -25.61 20.65 -10.64
CA GLU A 590 -25.35 20.05 -9.32
C GLU A 590 -26.60 19.33 -8.80
#